data_164623e36088544d59762800e9887012
#
_entry.id   164623e36088544d59762800e9887012
#
_cell.length_a   1.000
_cell.length_b   1.000
_cell.length_c   1.000
_cell.angle_alpha   90.00
_cell.angle_beta   90.00
_cell.angle_gamma   90.00
#
_symmetry.space_group_name_H-M   'P 1'
#
loop_
_entity.id
_entity.type
_entity.pdbx_description
1 polymer ?
#
loop_
_entity_poly.entity_id
_entity_poly.type
_entity_poly.pdbx_seq_one_letter_code
_entity_poly.pdbx_strand_id
1 'polypeptide(L)'
;SSAAQTSIEIDSLFEGIDFYTSITRARFEELCQDLFRSTMEPVERVLRDAKIDKASVHEIVLVGGSTRIPKIQKLVSDFFNKDANKSINPDEAVAYGAAVQAAILSGDTSSKSTNEILLLDVAPLSLGIETAGGVMTPLIKRNTTIPTKKSETFSTYSDNQPGVLIQVFEGERARTKDNNLLGKFELSGIPPAPRGVPQIEVTFDLDANGIMNVSAVEKGTGKTNKITITNDKGRLSKEDIERMLAEAEKFKAEDEAEAARIQAKNGLESYAYSLKNTLSEGKLSISDEDKQKVESKVNEVVSWLDGNQTAPKEEYEEQQKELESVANPIISAAYGGAAGAGGAPGAGAGGARQPDDVEERPEELD
;
A
#
# COMPACT_ATOMS: atom_id res chain seq x y z
N SER A 1 14.28 34.20 -17.81
CA SER A 1 14.22 33.01 -18.69
C SER A 1 13.38 33.23 -19.97
N SER A 2 12.44 34.15 -19.98
CA SER A 2 11.68 34.53 -21.19
C SER A 2 12.45 35.48 -22.14
N ALA A 3 13.38 36.29 -21.63
CA ALA A 3 14.24 37.11 -22.43
C ALA A 3 15.20 36.33 -23.31
N ALA A 4 15.58 36.84 -24.46
CA ALA A 4 16.54 36.18 -25.36
C ALA A 4 17.97 36.14 -24.78
N GLN A 5 18.32 37.16 -24.01
CA GLN A 5 19.63 37.35 -23.38
C GLN A 5 19.49 38.21 -22.13
N THR A 6 20.39 38.03 -21.17
CA THR A 6 20.53 38.91 -20.00
C THR A 6 22.01 39.16 -19.70
N SER A 7 22.30 40.32 -19.11
CA SER A 7 23.65 40.70 -18.65
C SER A 7 23.79 40.42 -17.17
N ILE A 8 24.99 40.06 -16.77
CA ILE A 8 25.41 39.87 -15.38
C ILE A 8 26.51 40.90 -15.12
N GLU A 9 26.28 41.79 -14.15
CA GLU A 9 27.19 42.84 -13.77
C GLU A 9 27.44 42.71 -12.26
N ILE A 10 28.71 42.60 -11.88
CA ILE A 10 29.13 42.56 -10.48
C ILE A 10 30.28 43.52 -10.32
N ASP A 11 30.01 44.66 -9.67
CA ASP A 11 30.99 45.71 -9.43
C ASP A 11 32.06 45.19 -8.43
N SER A 12 33.34 45.49 -8.72
CA SER A 12 34.47 45.20 -7.87
C SER A 12 34.51 43.72 -7.38
N LEU A 13 34.23 42.79 -8.26
CA LEU A 13 34.17 41.36 -7.93
C LEU A 13 35.49 40.83 -7.34
N PHE A 14 36.63 41.27 -7.87
CA PHE A 14 37.96 40.92 -7.36
C PHE A 14 38.96 42.04 -7.62
N GLU A 15 39.66 42.47 -6.54
CA GLU A 15 40.71 43.53 -6.57
C GLU A 15 40.26 44.82 -7.29
N GLY A 16 39.00 45.22 -7.14
CA GLY A 16 38.43 46.43 -7.76
C GLY A 16 38.12 46.27 -9.26
N ILE A 17 38.19 45.03 -9.80
CA ILE A 17 37.83 44.74 -11.18
C ILE A 17 36.36 44.32 -11.24
N ASP A 18 35.61 44.97 -12.14
CA ASP A 18 34.22 44.65 -12.39
C ASP A 18 34.09 43.39 -13.25
N PHE A 19 33.12 42.55 -12.93
CA PHE A 19 32.75 41.40 -13.76
C PHE A 19 31.56 41.72 -14.60
N TYR A 20 31.70 41.65 -15.90
CA TYR A 20 30.64 41.87 -16.86
C TYR A 20 30.57 40.71 -17.85
N THR A 21 29.41 40.06 -17.94
CA THR A 21 29.17 39.01 -18.91
C THR A 21 27.69 38.97 -19.34
N SER A 22 27.39 38.17 -20.34
CA SER A 22 26.02 37.95 -20.76
C SER A 22 25.75 36.46 -21.01
N ILE A 23 24.53 36.03 -20.77
CA ILE A 23 24.07 34.66 -21.05
C ILE A 23 22.84 34.73 -21.97
N THR A 24 22.83 33.94 -23.01
CA THR A 24 21.66 33.76 -23.88
C THR A 24 20.74 32.69 -23.28
N ARG A 25 19.44 32.78 -23.60
CA ARG A 25 18.47 31.76 -23.23
C ARG A 25 18.86 30.36 -23.75
N ALA A 26 19.34 30.28 -24.98
CA ALA A 26 19.78 29.00 -25.55
C ALA A 26 20.90 28.35 -24.73
N ARG A 27 21.89 29.15 -24.29
CA ARG A 27 22.98 28.64 -23.45
C ARG A 27 22.51 28.25 -22.06
N PHE A 28 21.59 28.99 -21.46
CA PHE A 28 20.94 28.64 -20.21
C PHE A 28 20.16 27.34 -20.31
N GLU A 29 19.36 27.16 -21.38
CA GLU A 29 18.59 25.93 -21.62
C GLU A 29 19.50 24.72 -21.85
N GLU A 30 20.64 24.90 -22.51
CA GLU A 30 21.65 23.86 -22.70
C GLU A 30 22.27 23.43 -21.34
N LEU A 31 22.72 24.39 -20.55
CA LEU A 31 23.35 24.15 -19.25
C LEU A 31 22.38 23.48 -18.23
N CYS A 32 21.10 23.75 -18.34
CA CYS A 32 20.06 23.24 -17.44
C CYS A 32 19.25 22.08 -18.05
N GLN A 33 19.69 21.49 -19.15
CA GLN A 33 18.90 20.52 -19.92
C GLN A 33 18.49 19.31 -19.08
N ASP A 34 19.42 18.78 -18.28
CA ASP A 34 19.16 17.60 -17.46
C ASP A 34 18.16 17.90 -16.34
N LEU A 35 18.25 19.09 -15.73
CA LEU A 35 17.29 19.56 -14.74
C LEU A 35 15.88 19.70 -15.32
N PHE A 36 15.79 20.21 -16.56
CA PHE A 36 14.48 20.33 -17.23
C PHE A 36 13.89 18.97 -17.58
N ARG A 37 14.70 18.00 -18.00
CA ARG A 37 14.22 16.64 -18.26
C ARG A 37 13.72 15.96 -17.00
N SER A 38 14.44 16.07 -15.90
CA SER A 38 14.08 15.41 -14.65
C SER A 38 12.73 15.88 -14.10
N THR A 39 12.25 17.07 -14.49
CA THR A 39 10.91 17.54 -14.11
C THR A 39 9.77 16.71 -14.71
N MET A 40 10.02 15.94 -15.76
CA MET A 40 9.00 15.07 -16.38
C MET A 40 8.83 13.73 -15.65
N GLU A 41 9.83 13.25 -14.92
CA GLU A 41 9.75 11.98 -14.18
C GLU A 41 8.60 11.94 -13.17
N PRO A 42 8.38 12.99 -12.33
CA PRO A 42 7.21 13.03 -11.44
C PRO A 42 5.88 13.03 -12.20
N VAL A 43 5.81 13.66 -13.38
CA VAL A 43 4.61 13.70 -14.21
C VAL A 43 4.27 12.29 -14.72
N GLU A 44 5.25 11.57 -15.24
CA GLU A 44 5.08 10.20 -15.69
C GLU A 44 4.71 9.25 -14.53
N ARG A 45 5.34 9.45 -13.37
CA ARG A 45 5.06 8.66 -12.17
C ARG A 45 3.60 8.84 -11.71
N VAL A 46 3.11 10.08 -11.61
CA VAL A 46 1.75 10.33 -11.14
C VAL A 46 0.68 9.76 -12.09
N LEU A 47 0.91 9.80 -13.40
CA LEU A 47 -0.01 9.19 -14.38
C LEU A 47 -0.04 7.67 -14.24
N ARG A 48 1.13 7.05 -14.07
CA ARG A 48 1.26 5.60 -13.85
C ARG A 48 0.57 5.17 -12.54
N ASP A 49 0.81 5.89 -11.46
CA ASP A 49 0.24 5.60 -10.14
C ASP A 49 -1.29 5.76 -10.15
N ALA A 50 -1.79 6.78 -10.82
CA ALA A 50 -3.22 7.02 -11.00
C ALA A 50 -3.87 6.09 -12.04
N LYS A 51 -3.07 5.35 -12.83
CA LYS A 51 -3.52 4.54 -13.97
C LYS A 51 -4.32 5.35 -15.00
N ILE A 52 -3.93 6.62 -15.20
CA ILE A 52 -4.56 7.54 -16.14
C ILE A 52 -3.68 7.64 -17.39
N ASP A 53 -4.28 7.45 -18.57
CA ASP A 53 -3.61 7.74 -19.83
C ASP A 53 -3.42 9.25 -20.00
N LYS A 54 -2.23 9.67 -20.47
CA LYS A 54 -1.94 11.10 -20.72
C LYS A 54 -2.92 11.78 -21.68
N ALA A 55 -3.52 11.03 -22.61
CA ALA A 55 -4.53 11.55 -23.53
C ALA A 55 -5.85 11.88 -22.82
N SER A 56 -6.14 11.23 -21.69
CA SER A 56 -7.33 11.45 -20.87
C SER A 56 -7.21 12.65 -19.93
N VAL A 57 -6.05 13.29 -19.84
CA VAL A 57 -5.88 14.54 -19.08
C VAL A 57 -6.61 15.66 -19.77
N HIS A 58 -7.58 16.28 -19.10
CA HIS A 58 -8.44 17.31 -19.69
C HIS A 58 -7.73 18.65 -19.79
N GLU A 59 -7.12 19.11 -18.70
CA GLU A 59 -6.43 20.38 -18.61
C GLU A 59 -5.05 20.25 -17.94
N ILE A 60 -4.14 21.13 -18.35
CA ILE A 60 -2.81 21.28 -17.78
C ILE A 60 -2.73 22.68 -17.19
N VAL A 61 -2.56 22.77 -15.87
CA VAL A 61 -2.42 24.03 -15.15
C VAL A 61 -0.99 24.15 -14.64
N LEU A 62 -0.31 25.25 -15.02
CA LEU A 62 1.05 25.54 -14.61
C LEU A 62 1.05 26.36 -13.33
N VAL A 63 1.78 25.91 -12.32
CA VAL A 63 1.88 26.54 -10.99
C VAL A 63 3.33 26.72 -10.60
N GLY A 64 3.66 27.87 -10.02
CA GLY A 64 5.01 28.22 -9.56
C GLY A 64 5.85 28.94 -10.61
N GLY A 65 6.77 29.80 -10.16
CA GLY A 65 7.58 30.69 -11.01
C GLY A 65 8.47 29.97 -12.03
N SER A 66 8.94 28.75 -11.71
CA SER A 66 9.75 27.95 -12.63
C SER A 66 8.98 27.48 -13.88
N THR A 67 7.65 27.42 -13.81
CA THR A 67 6.81 27.09 -14.98
C THR A 67 6.75 28.22 -16.02
N ARG A 68 7.29 29.39 -15.70
CA ARG A 68 7.46 30.49 -16.67
C ARG A 68 8.62 30.26 -17.64
N ILE A 69 9.47 29.27 -17.40
CA ILE A 69 10.59 28.91 -18.28
C ILE A 69 10.00 28.34 -19.59
N PRO A 70 10.27 28.96 -20.75
CA PRO A 70 9.68 28.50 -22.02
C PRO A 70 9.99 27.05 -22.35
N LYS A 71 11.18 26.57 -21.97
CA LYS A 71 11.58 25.17 -22.19
C LYS A 71 10.71 24.20 -21.40
N ILE A 72 10.38 24.53 -20.13
CA ILE A 72 9.48 23.71 -19.30
C ILE A 72 8.07 23.68 -19.90
N GLN A 73 7.53 24.85 -20.29
CA GLN A 73 6.22 24.91 -20.94
C GLN A 73 6.16 24.04 -22.19
N LYS A 74 7.22 24.11 -23.01
CA LYS A 74 7.30 23.30 -24.23
C LYS A 74 7.39 21.82 -23.91
N LEU A 75 8.21 21.40 -22.96
CA LEU A 75 8.32 19.99 -22.55
C LEU A 75 6.97 19.40 -22.10
N VAL A 76 6.26 20.14 -21.26
CA VAL A 76 4.93 19.71 -20.77
C VAL A 76 3.93 19.66 -21.92
N SER A 77 3.85 20.71 -22.76
CA SER A 77 2.93 20.73 -23.90
C SER A 77 3.23 19.62 -24.92
N ASP A 78 4.51 19.38 -25.23
CA ASP A 78 4.93 18.30 -26.14
C ASP A 78 4.57 16.92 -25.57
N PHE A 79 4.73 16.72 -24.25
CA PHE A 79 4.42 15.45 -23.60
C PHE A 79 2.92 15.09 -23.67
N PHE A 80 2.06 16.05 -23.35
CA PHE A 80 0.61 15.85 -23.37
C PHE A 80 -0.04 16.08 -24.75
N ASN A 81 0.73 16.62 -25.70
CA ASN A 81 0.24 17.11 -27.00
C ASN A 81 -0.95 18.09 -26.85
N LYS A 82 -0.88 18.93 -25.82
CA LYS A 82 -1.89 19.95 -25.47
C LYS A 82 -1.21 21.22 -24.95
N ASP A 83 -1.81 22.36 -25.21
CA ASP A 83 -1.36 23.62 -24.61
C ASP A 83 -1.76 23.70 -23.14
N ALA A 84 -0.85 24.22 -22.32
CA ALA A 84 -1.14 24.47 -20.91
C ALA A 84 -2.07 25.67 -20.75
N ASN A 85 -2.96 25.61 -19.75
CA ASN A 85 -3.83 26.74 -19.36
C ASN A 85 -2.99 27.91 -18.84
N LYS A 86 -3.18 29.07 -19.43
CA LYS A 86 -2.46 30.33 -19.11
C LYS A 86 -3.36 31.38 -18.46
N SER A 87 -4.60 31.03 -18.11
CA SER A 87 -5.57 31.98 -17.53
C SER A 87 -5.27 32.34 -16.08
N ILE A 88 -4.53 31.46 -15.38
CA ILE A 88 -4.16 31.65 -13.98
C ILE A 88 -2.71 32.10 -13.90
N ASN A 89 -2.42 33.11 -13.05
CA ASN A 89 -1.06 33.54 -12.77
C ASN A 89 -0.33 32.42 -11.98
N PRO A 90 0.73 31.81 -12.53
CA PRO A 90 1.42 30.70 -11.87
C PRO A 90 2.00 31.03 -10.50
N ASP A 91 2.37 32.29 -10.25
CA ASP A 91 2.95 32.72 -8.97
C ASP A 91 1.90 32.91 -7.86
N GLU A 92 0.65 33.14 -8.25
CA GLU A 92 -0.47 33.45 -7.33
C GLU A 92 -1.45 32.28 -7.17
N ALA A 93 -1.39 31.28 -8.03
CA ALA A 93 -2.37 30.19 -8.08
C ALA A 93 -2.56 29.50 -6.74
N VAL A 94 -1.47 29.26 -5.98
CA VAL A 94 -1.52 28.64 -4.65
C VAL A 94 -2.26 29.53 -3.64
N ALA A 95 -2.00 30.85 -3.66
CA ALA A 95 -2.67 31.80 -2.76
C ALA A 95 -4.18 31.87 -3.03
N TYR A 96 -4.59 31.86 -4.28
CA TYR A 96 -6.00 31.79 -4.67
C TYR A 96 -6.66 30.50 -4.21
N GLY A 97 -6.00 29.34 -4.44
CA GLY A 97 -6.51 28.05 -3.99
C GLY A 97 -6.65 27.96 -2.47
N ALA A 98 -5.65 28.46 -1.74
CA ALA A 98 -5.70 28.53 -0.28
C ALA A 98 -6.83 29.43 0.24
N ALA A 99 -7.09 30.57 -0.41
CA ALA A 99 -8.19 31.46 -0.05
C ALA A 99 -9.56 30.79 -0.28
N VAL A 100 -9.73 30.08 -1.40
CA VAL A 100 -10.96 29.31 -1.68
C VAL A 100 -11.18 28.22 -0.64
N GLN A 101 -10.14 27.46 -0.31
CA GLN A 101 -10.21 26.40 0.70
C GLN A 101 -10.52 26.97 2.09
N ALA A 102 -9.94 28.12 2.45
CA ALA A 102 -10.26 28.80 3.70
C ALA A 102 -11.73 29.24 3.77
N ALA A 103 -12.29 29.72 2.68
CA ALA A 103 -13.72 30.08 2.59
C ALA A 103 -14.61 28.83 2.80
N ILE A 104 -14.29 27.70 2.16
CA ILE A 104 -15.02 26.44 2.35
C ILE A 104 -14.96 26.00 3.81
N LEU A 105 -13.79 25.99 4.43
CA LEU A 105 -13.60 25.59 5.83
C LEU A 105 -14.28 26.52 6.84
N SER A 106 -14.40 27.82 6.51
CA SER A 106 -15.14 28.78 7.35
C SER A 106 -16.66 28.68 7.21
N GLY A 107 -17.15 27.82 6.31
CA GLY A 107 -18.59 27.67 6.06
C GLY A 107 -19.21 28.81 5.25
N ASP A 108 -18.39 29.53 4.49
CA ASP A 108 -18.89 30.58 3.59
C ASP A 108 -19.62 29.95 2.40
N THR A 109 -20.96 29.97 2.47
CA THR A 109 -21.84 29.46 1.42
C THR A 109 -22.32 30.55 0.46
N SER A 110 -21.72 31.74 0.50
CA SER A 110 -22.14 32.89 -0.31
C SER A 110 -21.93 32.69 -1.82
N SER A 111 -21.04 31.81 -2.20
CA SER A 111 -20.76 31.48 -3.60
C SER A 111 -21.18 30.03 -3.93
N LYS A 112 -21.98 29.87 -4.99
CA LYS A 112 -22.36 28.55 -5.49
C LYS A 112 -21.14 27.73 -5.94
N SER A 113 -20.12 28.39 -6.52
CA SER A 113 -18.90 27.74 -6.98
C SER A 113 -18.04 27.17 -5.84
N THR A 114 -18.03 27.76 -4.63
CA THR A 114 -17.30 27.21 -3.48
C THR A 114 -17.99 25.99 -2.89
N ASN A 115 -19.32 25.88 -3.00
CA ASN A 115 -20.08 24.74 -2.51
C ASN A 115 -19.96 23.48 -3.37
N GLU A 116 -19.53 23.63 -4.63
CA GLU A 116 -19.36 22.53 -5.59
C GLU A 116 -17.93 21.95 -5.59
N ILE A 117 -16.99 22.58 -4.87
CA ILE A 117 -15.60 22.12 -4.80
C ILE A 117 -15.45 21.12 -3.67
N LEU A 118 -15.05 19.91 -4.02
CA LEU A 118 -14.66 18.86 -3.07
C LEU A 118 -13.15 18.60 -3.22
N LEU A 119 -12.39 18.90 -2.17
CA LEU A 119 -10.98 18.51 -2.07
C LEU A 119 -10.88 17.23 -1.25
N LEU A 120 -10.39 16.18 -1.87
CA LEU A 120 -10.05 14.93 -1.20
C LEU A 120 -8.54 14.78 -1.14
N ASP A 121 -8.02 14.53 0.05
CA ASP A 121 -6.61 14.19 0.25
C ASP A 121 -6.40 12.68 0.16
N VAL A 122 -5.15 12.22 0.14
CA VAL A 122 -4.79 10.81 0.03
C VAL A 122 -3.73 10.44 1.05
N ALA A 123 -3.66 9.15 1.40
CA ALA A 123 -2.55 8.59 2.14
C ALA A 123 -1.30 8.57 1.23
N PRO A 124 -0.19 9.25 1.57
CA PRO A 124 1.00 9.36 0.71
C PRO A 124 1.79 8.06 0.62
N LEU A 125 1.72 7.22 1.65
CA LEU A 125 2.33 5.90 1.75
C LEU A 125 1.31 4.88 2.22
N SER A 126 1.56 3.61 1.91
CA SER A 126 0.76 2.50 2.41
C SER A 126 0.91 2.37 3.93
N LEU A 127 -0.21 2.12 4.60
CA LEU A 127 -0.31 1.94 6.04
C LEU A 127 -0.72 0.50 6.33
N GLY A 128 0.00 -0.15 7.23
CA GLY A 128 -0.23 -1.57 7.52
C GLY A 128 0.38 -2.02 8.84
N ILE A 129 0.34 -3.31 9.06
CA ILE A 129 0.91 -3.95 10.25
C ILE A 129 1.98 -4.95 9.89
N GLU A 130 2.81 -5.29 10.89
CA GLU A 130 3.69 -6.44 10.81
C GLU A 130 2.91 -7.73 10.99
N THR A 131 3.11 -8.66 10.08
CA THR A 131 2.63 -10.03 10.18
C THR A 131 3.79 -11.00 10.34
N ALA A 132 3.50 -12.28 10.57
CA ALA A 132 4.49 -13.31 10.81
C ALA A 132 5.62 -13.31 9.77
N GLY A 133 6.86 -13.34 10.25
CA GLY A 133 8.06 -13.26 9.42
C GLY A 133 8.56 -11.84 9.11
N GLY A 134 8.04 -10.79 9.79
CA GLY A 134 8.44 -9.39 9.58
C GLY A 134 7.95 -8.83 8.26
N VAL A 135 6.78 -9.28 7.81
CA VAL A 135 6.16 -8.87 6.55
C VAL A 135 5.26 -7.66 6.76
N MET A 136 5.37 -6.69 5.87
CA MET A 136 4.45 -5.56 5.78
C MET A 136 3.15 -6.00 5.11
N THR A 137 2.05 -5.98 5.87
CA THR A 137 0.71 -6.25 5.34
C THR A 137 -0.10 -4.96 5.30
N PRO A 138 -0.26 -4.35 4.12
CA PRO A 138 -0.93 -3.05 3.99
C PRO A 138 -2.45 -3.20 4.07
N LEU A 139 -3.10 -2.46 4.99
CA LEU A 139 -4.55 -2.33 5.08
C LEU A 139 -5.06 -1.12 4.27
N ILE A 140 -4.35 0.01 4.33
CA ILE A 140 -4.63 1.19 3.50
C ILE A 140 -3.47 1.35 2.52
N LYS A 141 -3.73 1.22 1.24
CA LYS A 141 -2.70 1.40 0.20
C LYS A 141 -2.45 2.88 -0.04
N ARG A 142 -1.23 3.22 -0.47
CA ARG A 142 -0.91 4.60 -0.91
C ARG A 142 -1.90 5.09 -1.96
N ASN A 143 -2.12 6.38 -2.03
CA ASN A 143 -3.08 7.04 -2.91
C ASN A 143 -4.56 6.68 -2.62
N THR A 144 -4.85 6.00 -1.50
CA THR A 144 -6.24 5.86 -1.03
C THR A 144 -6.73 7.20 -0.52
N THR A 145 -7.89 7.66 -1.00
CA THR A 145 -8.52 8.90 -0.53
C THR A 145 -8.89 8.83 0.94
N ILE A 146 -8.73 9.93 1.65
CA ILE A 146 -9.11 10.10 3.04
C ILE A 146 -10.27 11.10 3.19
N PRO A 147 -11.18 10.92 4.19
CA PRO A 147 -11.14 9.89 5.23
C PRO A 147 -11.44 8.48 4.72
N THR A 148 -10.87 7.47 5.37
CA THR A 148 -11.09 6.07 5.01
C THR A 148 -11.00 5.15 6.23
N LYS A 149 -11.74 4.04 6.18
CA LYS A 149 -11.73 3.00 7.20
C LYS A 149 -11.58 1.64 6.55
N LYS A 150 -10.61 0.84 7.02
CA LYS A 150 -10.33 -0.51 6.54
C LYS A 150 -10.16 -1.46 7.71
N SER A 151 -10.69 -2.67 7.58
CA SER A 151 -10.57 -3.73 8.58
C SER A 151 -10.15 -5.02 7.92
N GLU A 152 -9.25 -5.74 8.56
CA GLU A 152 -8.86 -7.10 8.18
C GLU A 152 -8.80 -8.01 9.40
N THR A 153 -9.07 -9.30 9.19
CA THR A 153 -9.02 -10.31 10.26
C THR A 153 -7.74 -11.10 10.16
N PHE A 154 -7.00 -11.09 11.25
CA PHE A 154 -5.75 -11.82 11.45
C PHE A 154 -5.94 -12.91 12.49
N SER A 155 -4.92 -13.73 12.69
CA SER A 155 -4.93 -14.79 13.71
C SER A 155 -3.58 -14.89 14.43
N THR A 156 -3.51 -15.77 15.43
CA THR A 156 -2.28 -16.07 16.17
C THR A 156 -1.34 -16.95 15.34
N TYR A 157 -0.03 -16.76 15.49
CA TYR A 157 1.01 -17.55 14.82
C TYR A 157 1.58 -18.68 15.71
N SER A 158 1.21 -18.72 16.99
CA SER A 158 1.64 -19.76 17.95
C SER A 158 0.45 -20.32 18.70
N ASP A 159 0.56 -21.60 19.11
CA ASP A 159 -0.43 -22.25 19.96
C ASP A 159 -0.47 -21.59 21.34
N ASN A 160 -1.70 -21.41 21.88
CA ASN A 160 -1.96 -20.83 23.19
C ASN A 160 -1.32 -19.44 23.40
N GLN A 161 -1.20 -18.65 22.34
CA GLN A 161 -0.64 -17.31 22.38
C GLN A 161 -1.56 -16.37 23.20
N PRO A 162 -1.10 -15.80 24.33
CA PRO A 162 -1.96 -15.04 25.25
C PRO A 162 -2.22 -13.62 24.80
N GLY A 163 -1.46 -13.13 23.83
CA GLY A 163 -1.56 -11.77 23.30
C GLY A 163 -0.84 -11.61 21.97
N VAL A 164 -1.15 -10.54 21.26
CA VAL A 164 -0.50 -10.15 20.01
C VAL A 164 0.00 -8.72 20.09
N LEU A 165 1.23 -8.50 19.67
CA LEU A 165 1.81 -7.16 19.50
C LEU A 165 1.43 -6.65 18.11
N ILE A 166 0.62 -5.59 18.07
CA ILE A 166 0.29 -4.88 16.82
C ILE A 166 1.30 -3.77 16.63
N GLN A 167 2.09 -3.87 15.57
CA GLN A 167 3.05 -2.86 15.16
C GLN A 167 2.57 -2.23 13.86
N VAL A 168 2.39 -0.92 13.86
CA VAL A 168 1.83 -0.13 12.75
C VAL A 168 2.95 0.55 12.00
N PHE A 169 3.01 0.35 10.70
CA PHE A 169 4.05 0.86 9.81
C PHE A 169 3.47 1.67 8.66
N GLU A 170 4.29 2.57 8.13
CA GLU A 170 4.08 3.23 6.84
C GLU A 170 5.24 2.96 5.89
N GLY A 171 4.95 2.75 4.61
CA GLY A 171 5.94 2.52 3.56
C GLY A 171 5.52 1.50 2.52
N GLU A 172 6.37 1.29 1.53
CA GLU A 172 6.09 0.45 0.36
C GLU A 172 6.99 -0.80 0.27
N ARG A 173 7.90 -1.01 1.24
CA ARG A 173 8.79 -2.18 1.25
C ARG A 173 8.08 -3.41 1.79
N ALA A 174 8.41 -4.59 1.27
CA ALA A 174 7.81 -5.86 1.69
C ALA A 174 8.10 -6.22 3.15
N ARG A 175 9.25 -5.79 3.68
CA ARG A 175 9.64 -6.05 5.06
C ARG A 175 9.46 -4.83 5.96
N THR A 176 8.93 -5.07 7.15
CA THR A 176 8.65 -3.99 8.12
C THR A 176 9.91 -3.27 8.60
N LYS A 177 11.06 -3.97 8.68
CA LYS A 177 12.36 -3.38 9.03
C LYS A 177 12.82 -2.25 8.09
N ASP A 178 12.32 -2.26 6.85
CA ASP A 178 12.65 -1.30 5.78
C ASP A 178 11.58 -0.21 5.64
N ASN A 179 10.56 -0.21 6.51
CA ASN A 179 9.47 0.76 6.59
C ASN A 179 9.54 1.57 7.90
N ASN A 180 8.79 2.65 7.98
CA ASN A 180 8.75 3.51 9.15
C ASN A 180 7.73 3.03 10.19
N LEU A 181 8.18 2.78 11.43
CA LEU A 181 7.30 2.41 12.53
C LEU A 181 6.56 3.64 13.07
N LEU A 182 5.24 3.63 13.01
CA LEU A 182 4.38 4.71 13.53
C LEU A 182 3.99 4.51 14.99
N GLY A 183 3.83 3.27 15.42
CA GLY A 183 3.45 2.95 16.78
C GLY A 183 3.22 1.47 17.00
N LYS A 184 3.07 1.10 18.27
CA LYS A 184 2.80 -0.28 18.68
C LYS A 184 1.90 -0.35 19.89
N PHE A 185 1.09 -1.37 19.99
CA PHE A 185 0.27 -1.69 21.15
C PHE A 185 0.02 -3.20 21.23
N GLU A 186 -0.30 -3.69 22.41
CA GLU A 186 -0.53 -5.11 22.65
C GLU A 186 -2.01 -5.38 22.90
N LEU A 187 -2.56 -6.38 22.21
CA LEU A 187 -3.85 -6.98 22.54
C LEU A 187 -3.61 -8.23 23.36
N SER A 188 -3.93 -8.20 24.65
CA SER A 188 -3.72 -9.27 25.60
C SER A 188 -5.01 -9.96 26.01
N GLY A 189 -4.86 -11.16 26.63
CA GLY A 189 -5.98 -11.93 27.16
C GLY A 189 -6.75 -12.68 26.10
N ILE A 190 -6.07 -13.12 25.06
CA ILE A 190 -6.58 -14.07 24.07
C ILE A 190 -6.69 -15.44 24.77
N PRO A 191 -7.85 -16.12 24.68
CA PRO A 191 -8.01 -17.45 25.26
C PRO A 191 -7.02 -18.47 24.66
N PRO A 192 -6.54 -19.43 25.45
CA PRO A 192 -5.73 -20.52 24.91
C PRO A 192 -6.46 -21.25 23.79
N ALA A 193 -5.87 -21.27 22.60
CA ALA A 193 -6.39 -21.95 21.42
C ALA A 193 -5.24 -22.32 20.49
N PRO A 194 -5.41 -23.31 19.60
CA PRO A 194 -4.47 -23.55 18.53
C PRO A 194 -4.26 -22.30 17.68
N ARG A 195 -3.03 -22.14 17.14
CA ARG A 195 -2.73 -21.07 16.20
C ARG A 195 -3.70 -21.09 15.02
N GLY A 196 -4.01 -19.92 14.49
CA GLY A 196 -4.97 -19.77 13.38
C GLY A 196 -6.44 -19.80 13.81
N VAL A 197 -6.78 -20.15 15.05
CA VAL A 197 -8.17 -20.22 15.55
C VAL A 197 -8.68 -18.86 16.05
N PRO A 198 -7.95 -18.12 16.91
CA PRO A 198 -8.40 -16.80 17.35
C PRO A 198 -8.55 -15.84 16.19
N GLN A 199 -9.62 -15.04 16.18
CA GLN A 199 -9.90 -14.07 15.15
C GLN A 199 -9.70 -12.65 15.69
N ILE A 200 -8.66 -11.98 15.18
CA ILE A 200 -8.28 -10.65 15.61
C ILE A 200 -8.56 -9.69 14.46
N GLU A 201 -9.62 -8.90 14.61
CA GLU A 201 -9.96 -7.85 13.64
C GLU A 201 -9.16 -6.60 13.94
N VAL A 202 -8.32 -6.20 13.00
CA VAL A 202 -7.56 -4.95 13.07
C VAL A 202 -8.23 -3.94 12.15
N THR A 203 -8.57 -2.78 12.71
CA THR A 203 -9.23 -1.68 12.00
C THR A 203 -8.33 -0.46 11.99
N PHE A 204 -8.11 0.08 10.80
CA PHE A 204 -7.47 1.37 10.53
C PHE A 204 -8.56 2.39 10.19
N ASP A 205 -8.63 3.46 10.95
CA ASP A 205 -9.58 4.57 10.76
C ASP A 205 -8.78 5.87 10.61
N LEU A 206 -8.65 6.34 9.37
CA LEU A 206 -7.88 7.51 8.99
C LEU A 206 -8.83 8.65 8.66
N ASP A 207 -8.79 9.72 9.45
CA ASP A 207 -9.66 10.89 9.28
C ASP A 207 -9.15 11.84 8.18
N ALA A 208 -9.95 12.87 7.87
CA ALA A 208 -9.62 13.88 6.87
C ALA A 208 -8.39 14.75 7.24
N ASN A 209 -7.96 14.75 8.50
CA ASN A 209 -6.78 15.46 8.98
C ASN A 209 -5.52 14.58 8.97
N GLY A 210 -5.66 13.32 8.53
CA GLY A 210 -4.58 12.34 8.56
C GLY A 210 -4.29 11.78 9.96
N ILE A 211 -5.20 11.94 10.92
CA ILE A 211 -5.11 11.29 12.24
C ILE A 211 -5.59 9.86 12.08
N MET A 212 -4.76 8.92 12.50
CA MET A 212 -5.06 7.50 12.37
C MET A 212 -5.36 6.85 13.72
N ASN A 213 -6.52 6.23 13.84
CA ASN A 213 -6.88 5.38 14.95
C ASN A 213 -6.76 3.91 14.52
N VAL A 214 -5.92 3.16 15.20
CA VAL A 214 -5.79 1.72 14.97
C VAL A 214 -6.34 0.98 16.17
N SER A 215 -7.28 0.07 15.94
CA SER A 215 -7.85 -0.78 16.97
C SER A 215 -7.76 -2.24 16.58
N ALA A 216 -7.59 -3.09 17.58
CA ALA A 216 -7.62 -4.54 17.44
C ALA A 216 -8.67 -5.13 18.39
N VAL A 217 -9.49 -6.04 17.88
CA VAL A 217 -10.56 -6.70 18.63
C VAL A 217 -10.45 -8.21 18.46
N GLU A 218 -10.35 -8.94 19.56
CA GLU A 218 -10.50 -10.41 19.52
C GLU A 218 -12.01 -10.75 19.50
N LYS A 219 -12.47 -11.36 18.40
CA LYS A 219 -13.92 -11.55 18.12
C LYS A 219 -14.63 -12.51 19.07
N GLY A 220 -13.91 -13.48 19.64
CA GLY A 220 -14.49 -14.47 20.54
C GLY A 220 -14.82 -13.90 21.93
N THR A 221 -13.96 -13.04 22.47
CA THR A 221 -14.11 -12.45 23.81
C THR A 221 -14.57 -11.01 23.81
N GLY A 222 -14.49 -10.33 22.66
CA GLY A 222 -14.75 -8.90 22.54
C GLY A 222 -13.65 -8.02 23.16
N LYS A 223 -12.51 -8.60 23.57
CA LYS A 223 -11.40 -7.80 24.08
C LYS A 223 -10.83 -6.89 23.00
N THR A 224 -10.56 -5.65 23.38
CA THR A 224 -10.09 -4.61 22.46
C THR A 224 -8.96 -3.82 23.06
N ASN A 225 -8.03 -3.39 22.20
CA ASN A 225 -7.09 -2.34 22.50
C ASN A 225 -6.91 -1.45 21.26
N LYS A 226 -6.40 -0.21 21.46
CA LYS A 226 -6.27 0.77 20.39
C LYS A 226 -5.09 1.70 20.63
N ILE A 227 -4.63 2.31 19.54
CA ILE A 227 -3.67 3.42 19.55
C ILE A 227 -4.18 4.54 18.64
N THR A 228 -3.93 5.79 19.03
CA THR A 228 -4.14 6.94 18.16
C THR A 228 -2.77 7.48 17.74
N ILE A 229 -2.55 7.57 16.44
CA ILE A 229 -1.32 8.09 15.84
C ILE A 229 -1.66 9.45 15.26
N THR A 230 -1.14 10.51 15.93
CA THR A 230 -1.29 11.88 15.51
C THR A 230 -0.13 12.31 14.62
N ASN A 231 -0.37 13.26 13.76
CA ASN A 231 0.61 13.75 12.80
C ASN A 231 1.80 14.54 13.41
N ASP A 232 1.77 14.80 14.72
CA ASP A 232 2.70 15.73 15.40
C ASP A 232 4.07 15.13 15.74
N LYS A 233 4.20 13.79 15.69
CA LYS A 233 5.44 13.11 16.11
C LYS A 233 5.88 12.01 15.15
N GLY A 234 6.05 12.31 13.89
CA GLY A 234 6.58 11.27 12.99
C GLY A 234 6.20 11.41 11.54
N ARG A 235 5.69 12.55 11.10
CA ARG A 235 5.59 12.76 9.66
C ARG A 235 6.99 12.72 9.08
N LEU A 236 7.15 11.78 8.16
CA LEU A 236 8.27 11.77 7.27
C LEU A 236 8.32 13.11 6.53
N SER A 237 9.52 13.67 6.40
CA SER A 237 9.71 14.82 5.53
C SER A 237 9.34 14.43 4.08
N LYS A 238 9.11 15.40 3.23
CA LYS A 238 8.87 15.16 1.81
C LYS A 238 10.04 14.39 1.19
N GLU A 239 11.26 14.74 1.59
CA GLU A 239 12.50 14.09 1.17
C GLU A 239 12.56 12.62 1.62
N ASP A 240 12.10 12.32 2.84
CA ASP A 240 12.02 10.95 3.33
C ASP A 240 10.98 10.12 2.56
N ILE A 241 9.81 10.70 2.29
CA ILE A 241 8.77 10.03 1.46
C ILE A 241 9.30 9.75 0.06
N GLU A 242 9.94 10.73 -0.58
CA GLU A 242 10.53 10.57 -1.92
C GLU A 242 11.63 9.51 -1.92
N ARG A 243 12.48 9.49 -0.87
CA ARG A 243 13.50 8.46 -0.68
C ARG A 243 12.88 7.07 -0.54
N MET A 244 11.88 6.90 0.33
CA MET A 244 11.20 5.62 0.54
C MET A 244 10.52 5.10 -0.74
N LEU A 245 9.91 5.98 -1.52
CA LEU A 245 9.32 5.62 -2.80
C LEU A 245 10.39 5.22 -3.85
N ALA A 246 11.52 5.93 -3.89
CA ALA A 246 12.63 5.59 -4.78
C ALA A 246 13.30 4.26 -4.38
N GLU A 247 13.47 4.01 -3.08
CA GLU A 247 13.98 2.75 -2.55
C GLU A 247 13.03 1.59 -2.88
N ALA A 248 11.71 1.78 -2.69
CA ALA A 248 10.70 0.77 -3.04
C ALA A 248 10.73 0.41 -4.54
N GLU A 249 10.86 1.40 -5.42
CA GLU A 249 10.98 1.14 -6.86
C GLU A 249 12.30 0.42 -7.21
N LYS A 250 13.40 0.81 -6.57
CA LYS A 250 14.72 0.19 -6.77
C LYS A 250 14.75 -1.28 -6.36
N PHE A 251 14.14 -1.62 -5.24
CA PHE A 251 14.15 -2.97 -4.67
C PHE A 251 12.88 -3.78 -4.98
N LYS A 252 12.02 -3.28 -5.87
CA LYS A 252 10.73 -3.87 -6.17
C LYS A 252 10.79 -5.35 -6.52
N ALA A 253 11.72 -5.74 -7.41
CA ALA A 253 11.85 -7.14 -7.82
C ALA A 253 12.31 -8.04 -6.67
N GLU A 254 13.21 -7.55 -5.82
CA GLU A 254 13.68 -8.25 -4.63
C GLU A 254 12.55 -8.38 -3.59
N ASP A 255 11.81 -7.32 -3.37
CA ASP A 255 10.67 -7.28 -2.45
C ASP A 255 9.53 -8.21 -2.92
N GLU A 256 9.23 -8.24 -4.22
CA GLU A 256 8.25 -9.16 -4.81
C GLU A 256 8.67 -10.62 -4.65
N ALA A 257 9.95 -10.93 -4.87
CA ALA A 257 10.48 -12.28 -4.69
C ALA A 257 10.44 -12.70 -3.21
N GLU A 258 10.84 -11.81 -2.30
CA GLU A 258 10.82 -12.07 -0.85
C GLU A 258 9.38 -12.20 -0.32
N ALA A 259 8.46 -11.36 -0.75
CA ALA A 259 7.03 -11.47 -0.41
C ALA A 259 6.45 -12.81 -0.89
N ALA A 260 6.76 -13.21 -2.13
CA ALA A 260 6.32 -14.50 -2.68
C ALA A 260 6.91 -15.69 -1.91
N ARG A 261 8.18 -15.62 -1.49
CA ARG A 261 8.84 -16.62 -0.66
C ARG A 261 8.14 -16.79 0.70
N ILE A 262 7.89 -15.67 1.38
CA ILE A 262 7.23 -15.66 2.69
C ILE A 262 5.78 -16.12 2.56
N GLN A 263 5.08 -15.74 1.51
CA GLN A 263 3.72 -16.22 1.25
C GLN A 263 3.67 -17.74 1.05
N ALA A 264 4.60 -18.30 0.28
CA ALA A 264 4.70 -19.76 0.09
C ALA A 264 4.99 -20.48 1.42
N LYS A 265 5.92 -19.95 2.24
CA LYS A 265 6.21 -20.46 3.58
C LYS A 265 4.95 -20.46 4.47
N ASN A 266 4.29 -19.30 4.58
CA ASN A 266 3.10 -19.14 5.42
C ASN A 266 1.94 -20.02 4.92
N GLY A 267 1.81 -20.19 3.61
CA GLY A 267 0.83 -21.08 2.97
C GLY A 267 1.04 -22.55 3.41
N LEU A 268 2.27 -23.04 3.26
CA LEU A 268 2.63 -24.39 3.70
C LEU A 268 2.42 -24.59 5.20
N GLU A 269 2.84 -23.62 5.99
CA GLU A 269 2.68 -23.66 7.45
C GLU A 269 1.19 -23.72 7.84
N SER A 270 0.36 -22.84 7.29
CA SER A 270 -1.08 -22.80 7.53
C SER A 270 -1.77 -24.11 7.11
N TYR A 271 -1.38 -24.66 5.97
CA TYR A 271 -1.93 -25.91 5.47
C TYR A 271 -1.57 -27.09 6.38
N ALA A 272 -0.29 -27.22 6.78
CA ALA A 272 0.18 -28.28 7.66
C ALA A 272 -0.53 -28.24 9.03
N TYR A 273 -0.70 -27.05 9.62
CA TYR A 273 -1.40 -26.92 10.91
C TYR A 273 -2.91 -27.09 10.79
N SER A 274 -3.53 -26.65 9.70
CA SER A 274 -4.95 -26.92 9.44
C SER A 274 -5.23 -28.41 9.36
N LEU A 275 -4.37 -29.18 8.67
CA LEU A 275 -4.44 -30.62 8.62
C LEU A 275 -4.29 -31.26 10.01
N LYS A 276 -3.29 -30.82 10.78
CA LYS A 276 -3.06 -31.31 12.14
C LYS A 276 -4.27 -31.09 13.05
N ASN A 277 -4.87 -29.90 13.00
CA ASN A 277 -6.07 -29.57 13.76
C ASN A 277 -7.26 -30.45 13.33
N THR A 278 -7.48 -30.59 12.02
CA THR A 278 -8.57 -31.41 11.47
C THR A 278 -8.46 -32.88 11.89
N LEU A 279 -7.24 -33.42 11.91
CA LEU A 279 -6.99 -34.81 12.36
C LEU A 279 -7.18 -34.97 13.87
N SER A 280 -6.85 -33.94 14.68
CA SER A 280 -6.99 -33.97 16.13
C SER A 280 -8.45 -33.84 16.60
N GLU A 281 -9.30 -33.12 15.85
CA GLU A 281 -10.71 -32.95 16.16
C GLU A 281 -11.55 -34.27 16.03
N GLY A 282 -10.99 -35.28 15.36
CA GLY A 282 -11.65 -36.58 15.22
C GLY A 282 -12.94 -36.59 14.40
N LYS A 283 -13.22 -35.50 13.65
CA LYS A 283 -14.43 -35.34 12.84
C LYS A 283 -14.37 -36.06 11.48
N LEU A 284 -13.17 -36.49 11.07
CA LEU A 284 -12.97 -37.19 9.82
C LEU A 284 -13.12 -38.69 10.02
N SER A 285 -14.01 -39.36 9.26
CA SER A 285 -14.14 -40.80 9.20
C SER A 285 -13.06 -41.39 8.29
N ILE A 286 -11.84 -41.46 8.77
CA ILE A 286 -10.67 -42.06 8.11
C ILE A 286 -10.16 -43.26 8.90
N SER A 287 -9.48 -44.20 8.22
CA SER A 287 -8.85 -45.33 8.89
C SER A 287 -7.69 -44.85 9.79
N ASP A 288 -7.40 -45.62 10.85
CA ASP A 288 -6.25 -45.32 11.74
C ASP A 288 -4.91 -45.33 10.98
N GLU A 289 -4.79 -46.16 9.95
CA GLU A 289 -3.62 -46.26 9.08
C GLU A 289 -3.47 -44.94 8.23
N ASP A 290 -4.55 -44.49 7.62
CA ASP A 290 -4.56 -43.24 6.83
C ASP A 290 -4.31 -42.01 7.72
N LYS A 291 -4.91 -41.99 8.91
CA LYS A 291 -4.66 -40.95 9.90
C LYS A 291 -3.18 -40.88 10.27
N GLN A 292 -2.57 -41.97 10.59
CA GLN A 292 -1.16 -42.05 10.95
C GLN A 292 -0.25 -41.65 9.80
N LYS A 293 -0.61 -42.00 8.58
CA LYS A 293 0.13 -41.61 7.37
C LYS A 293 0.14 -40.08 7.16
N VAL A 294 -1.01 -39.42 7.28
CA VAL A 294 -1.11 -37.94 7.15
C VAL A 294 -0.42 -37.26 8.31
N GLU A 295 -0.61 -37.73 9.56
CA GLU A 295 0.07 -37.19 10.75
C GLU A 295 1.59 -37.26 10.64
N SER A 296 2.12 -38.39 10.14
CA SER A 296 3.56 -38.56 9.93
C SER A 296 4.10 -37.55 8.93
N LYS A 297 3.42 -37.37 7.79
CA LYS A 297 3.85 -36.39 6.77
C LYS A 297 3.70 -34.95 7.25
N VAL A 298 2.64 -34.61 7.98
CA VAL A 298 2.47 -33.28 8.60
C VAL A 298 3.62 -32.99 9.57
N ASN A 299 3.97 -33.94 10.46
CA ASN A 299 5.05 -33.74 11.41
C ASN A 299 6.43 -33.63 10.72
N GLU A 300 6.66 -34.36 9.63
CA GLU A 300 7.86 -34.22 8.79
C GLU A 300 7.96 -32.79 8.20
N VAL A 301 6.89 -32.31 7.60
CA VAL A 301 6.84 -30.96 7.01
C VAL A 301 7.00 -29.87 8.08
N VAL A 302 6.38 -30.00 9.25
CA VAL A 302 6.54 -29.04 10.35
C VAL A 302 7.99 -29.02 10.84
N SER A 303 8.63 -30.21 11.02
CA SER A 303 10.03 -30.29 11.40
C SER A 303 10.96 -29.69 10.34
N TRP A 304 10.64 -29.91 9.07
CA TRP A 304 11.38 -29.30 7.96
C TRP A 304 11.25 -27.78 7.97
N LEU A 305 10.03 -27.24 8.17
CA LEU A 305 9.77 -25.80 8.31
C LEU A 305 10.57 -25.16 9.45
N ASP A 306 10.65 -25.82 10.61
CA ASP A 306 11.41 -25.31 11.75
C ASP A 306 12.92 -25.18 11.44
N GLY A 307 13.46 -26.10 10.65
CA GLY A 307 14.87 -26.08 10.21
C GLY A 307 15.16 -25.19 9.00
N ASN A 308 14.18 -24.84 8.20
CA ASN A 308 14.33 -24.21 6.89
C ASN A 308 13.57 -22.87 6.76
N GLN A 309 13.81 -21.96 7.71
CA GLN A 309 13.09 -20.68 7.79
C GLN A 309 13.38 -19.71 6.62
N THR A 310 14.45 -19.93 5.88
CA THR A 310 14.93 -19.07 4.78
C THR A 310 15.09 -19.81 3.46
N ALA A 311 14.45 -20.98 3.32
CA ALA A 311 14.48 -21.74 2.07
C ALA A 311 13.91 -20.96 0.88
N PRO A 312 14.30 -21.23 -0.36
CA PRO A 312 13.69 -20.65 -1.56
C PRO A 312 12.20 -20.96 -1.65
N LYS A 313 11.46 -20.11 -2.37
CA LYS A 313 10.02 -20.26 -2.59
C LYS A 313 9.65 -21.64 -3.14
N GLU A 314 10.42 -22.10 -4.10
CA GLU A 314 10.21 -23.35 -4.82
C GLU A 314 10.24 -24.57 -3.87
N GLU A 315 11.11 -24.55 -2.86
CA GLU A 315 11.18 -25.62 -1.85
C GLU A 315 9.94 -25.67 -0.96
N TYR A 316 9.39 -24.51 -0.56
CA TYR A 316 8.12 -24.46 0.18
C TYR A 316 6.96 -24.98 -0.67
N GLU A 317 6.91 -24.61 -1.95
CA GLU A 317 5.88 -25.09 -2.89
C GLU A 317 6.00 -26.61 -3.15
N GLU A 318 7.23 -27.14 -3.19
CA GLU A 318 7.47 -28.58 -3.36
C GLU A 318 6.98 -29.34 -2.13
N GLN A 319 7.35 -28.92 -0.92
CA GLN A 319 6.87 -29.49 0.32
C GLN A 319 5.34 -29.42 0.45
N GLN A 320 4.72 -28.36 -0.02
CA GLN A 320 3.27 -28.24 -0.05
C GLN A 320 2.64 -29.27 -0.99
N LYS A 321 3.17 -29.42 -2.21
CA LYS A 321 2.69 -30.41 -3.18
C LYS A 321 2.85 -31.83 -2.67
N GLU A 322 3.97 -32.16 -2.01
CA GLU A 322 4.18 -33.46 -1.39
C GLU A 322 3.14 -33.73 -0.30
N LEU A 323 2.91 -32.77 0.59
CA LEU A 323 1.90 -32.89 1.65
C LEU A 323 0.49 -33.04 1.07
N GLU A 324 0.14 -32.24 0.07
CA GLU A 324 -1.14 -32.32 -0.65
C GLU A 324 -1.33 -33.66 -1.35
N SER A 325 -0.29 -34.22 -1.95
CA SER A 325 -0.34 -35.53 -2.62
C SER A 325 -0.69 -36.69 -1.66
N VAL A 326 -0.31 -36.56 -0.41
CA VAL A 326 -0.63 -37.55 0.61
C VAL A 326 -2.00 -37.28 1.27
N ALA A 327 -2.28 -36.02 1.59
CA ALA A 327 -3.46 -35.64 2.37
C ALA A 327 -4.74 -35.57 1.53
N ASN A 328 -4.70 -35.01 0.31
CA ASN A 328 -5.89 -34.77 -0.51
C ASN A 328 -6.65 -36.05 -0.88
N PRO A 329 -6.00 -37.16 -1.29
CA PRO A 329 -6.73 -38.40 -1.61
C PRO A 329 -7.47 -38.95 -0.38
N ILE A 330 -6.84 -38.91 0.80
CA ILE A 330 -7.41 -39.42 2.04
C ILE A 330 -8.58 -38.56 2.51
N ILE A 331 -8.40 -37.26 2.49
CA ILE A 331 -9.45 -36.33 2.91
C ILE A 331 -10.63 -36.35 1.92
N SER A 332 -10.36 -36.40 0.62
CA SER A 332 -11.42 -36.51 -0.41
C SER A 332 -12.20 -37.80 -0.27
N ALA A 333 -11.56 -38.91 0.06
CA ALA A 333 -12.23 -40.17 0.31
C ALA A 333 -13.12 -40.11 1.56
N ALA A 334 -12.64 -39.45 2.63
CA ALA A 334 -13.41 -39.24 3.86
C ALA A 334 -14.67 -38.37 3.66
N TYR A 335 -14.59 -37.33 2.83
CA TYR A 335 -15.74 -36.50 2.49
C TYR A 335 -16.62 -37.11 1.39
N GLY A 336 -16.05 -37.86 0.44
CA GLY A 336 -16.77 -38.53 -0.63
C GLY A 336 -17.63 -39.69 -0.15
N GLY A 337 -17.23 -40.37 0.96
CA GLY A 337 -18.05 -41.40 1.62
C GLY A 337 -19.30 -40.83 2.32
N ALA A 338 -19.32 -39.53 2.66
CA ALA A 338 -20.44 -38.83 3.30
C ALA A 338 -21.41 -38.19 2.32
N ALA A 339 -21.13 -38.18 0.99
CA ALA A 339 -21.95 -37.50 -0.02
C ALA A 339 -23.23 -38.27 -0.40
N GLY A 340 -23.69 -39.21 0.46
CA GLY A 340 -25.01 -39.81 0.39
C GLY A 340 -26.11 -39.03 1.13
N ALA A 341 -25.78 -38.00 1.92
CA ALA A 341 -26.77 -37.18 2.63
C ALA A 341 -26.25 -35.76 2.92
N GLY A 342 -26.61 -34.80 2.07
CA GLY A 342 -26.77 -33.41 2.43
C GLY A 342 -25.52 -32.52 2.42
N GLY A 343 -25.37 -31.68 1.42
CA GLY A 343 -24.87 -30.31 1.53
C GLY A 343 -23.37 -30.10 1.78
N ALA A 344 -22.62 -29.74 0.75
CA ALA A 344 -21.24 -29.30 0.85
C ALA A 344 -21.10 -27.94 1.57
N PRO A 345 -20.14 -27.76 2.53
CA PRO A 345 -19.62 -26.45 2.88
C PRO A 345 -18.43 -26.12 1.97
N GLY A 346 -18.54 -24.95 1.29
CA GLY A 346 -17.57 -24.48 0.33
C GLY A 346 -16.21 -24.21 0.95
N ALA A 347 -15.19 -24.77 0.32
CA ALA A 347 -13.81 -24.36 0.48
C ALA A 347 -13.62 -22.99 -0.16
N GLY A 348 -13.39 -21.94 0.67
CA GLY A 348 -13.02 -20.63 0.21
C GLY A 348 -11.58 -20.61 -0.30
N ALA A 349 -11.38 -20.87 -1.57
CA ALA A 349 -10.17 -20.49 -2.27
C ALA A 349 -10.24 -18.99 -2.54
N GLY A 350 -9.30 -18.23 -1.98
CA GLY A 350 -9.10 -16.82 -2.29
C GLY A 350 -8.62 -16.63 -3.73
N GLY A 351 -9.55 -16.58 -4.66
CA GLY A 351 -9.33 -16.16 -6.03
C GLY A 351 -9.67 -14.69 -6.16
N ALA A 352 -8.71 -13.90 -6.61
CA ALA A 352 -8.91 -12.53 -7.03
C ALA A 352 -10.06 -12.45 -8.03
N ARG A 353 -11.17 -11.80 -7.66
CA ARG A 353 -12.22 -11.39 -8.58
C ARG A 353 -11.81 -10.08 -9.22
N GLN A 354 -11.69 -10.07 -10.54
CA GLN A 354 -11.77 -8.85 -11.34
C GLN A 354 -13.16 -8.22 -11.15
N PRO A 355 -13.26 -6.89 -11.13
CA PRO A 355 -14.56 -6.24 -11.12
C PRO A 355 -15.18 -6.34 -12.50
N ASP A 356 -16.26 -7.12 -12.63
CA ASP A 356 -17.14 -7.11 -13.78
C ASP A 356 -18.05 -5.88 -13.72
N ASP A 357 -18.23 -5.29 -14.89
CA ASP A 357 -19.07 -4.15 -15.18
C ASP A 357 -20.51 -4.34 -14.67
N VAL A 358 -20.96 -3.44 -13.81
CA VAL A 358 -22.38 -3.29 -13.49
C VAL A 358 -22.96 -2.19 -14.37
N GLU A 359 -23.67 -2.57 -15.42
CA GLU A 359 -24.59 -1.69 -16.15
C GLU A 359 -25.74 -1.27 -15.19
N GLU A 360 -25.71 -0.04 -14.73
CA GLU A 360 -26.89 0.60 -14.12
C GLU A 360 -27.84 1.07 -15.24
N ARG A 361 -29.02 0.48 -15.29
CA ARG A 361 -30.18 1.03 -16.01
C ARG A 361 -30.80 2.14 -15.15
N PRO A 362 -31.15 3.29 -15.71
CA PRO A 362 -31.91 4.30 -14.98
C PRO A 362 -33.37 3.87 -14.82
N GLU A 363 -33.83 3.84 -13.57
CA GLU A 363 -35.28 3.78 -13.28
C GLU A 363 -35.88 5.18 -13.41
N GLU A 364 -36.88 5.27 -14.26
CA GLU A 364 -37.76 6.44 -14.38
C GLU A 364 -38.65 6.51 -13.12
N LEU A 365 -38.72 7.69 -12.51
CA LEU A 365 -39.72 8.01 -11.51
C LEU A 365 -40.71 9.00 -12.10
N ASP A 366 -42.01 8.65 -11.96
CA ASP A 366 -43.16 9.51 -12.17
C ASP A 366 -43.23 10.69 -11.18
#